data_da4c367cffeb95427e06cf54499c162a
#
_entry.id   da4c367cffeb95427e06cf54499c162a
#
_cell.length_a   1.000
_cell.length_b   1.000
_cell.length_c   1.000
_cell.angle_alpha   90.00
_cell.angle_beta   90.00
_cell.angle_gamma   90.00
#
_symmetry.space_group_name_H-M   'P 1'
#
loop_
_entity.id
_entity.type
_entity.pdbx_description
1 polymer ?
#
loop_
_entity_poly.entity_id
_entity_poly.type
_entity_poly.pdbx_seq_one_letter_code
_entity_poly.pdbx_strand_id
1 'polypeptide(L)'
;MGRQKNLEKLRDGSTFDLIIIGGGATGCGIAVDAATRGLKVALIEKNDFSEGTSSRSTKLVHGGVRYLEMAVKKLDKVQYNLVKDGLHERGLLLKNARHLSNRLALVTPLYKWFDVPYVFAGL
;
A
#
# COMPACT_ATOMS: atom_id res chain seq x y z
N MET A 1 19.78 -10.42 13.24
CA MET A 1 20.70 -10.01 12.18
C MET A 1 21.21 -8.62 12.51
N GLY A 2 22.54 -8.42 12.58
CA GLY A 2 23.12 -7.11 12.95
C GLY A 2 23.45 -6.30 11.69
N ARG A 3 23.34 -4.98 11.79
CA ARG A 3 23.68 -4.03 10.72
C ARG A 3 25.06 -4.32 10.10
N GLN A 4 26.05 -4.65 10.94
CA GLN A 4 27.41 -4.95 10.50
C GLN A 4 27.47 -6.12 9.50
N LYS A 5 26.79 -7.22 9.82
CA LYS A 5 26.72 -8.40 8.91
C LYS A 5 26.06 -8.07 7.57
N ASN A 6 25.05 -7.19 7.55
CA ASN A 6 24.40 -6.76 6.32
C ASN A 6 25.34 -5.89 5.48
N LEU A 7 26.10 -4.99 6.11
CA LEU A 7 27.10 -4.17 5.42
C LEU A 7 28.25 -5.01 4.84
N GLU A 8 28.69 -6.03 5.55
CA GLU A 8 29.69 -6.99 5.08
C GLU A 8 29.19 -7.70 3.80
N LYS A 9 27.95 -8.21 3.80
CA LYS A 9 27.34 -8.85 2.62
C LYS A 9 27.20 -7.91 1.41
N LEU A 10 27.00 -6.61 1.64
CA LEU A 10 26.97 -5.63 0.55
C LEU A 10 28.38 -5.34 -0.02
N ARG A 11 29.44 -5.63 0.76
CA ARG A 11 30.84 -5.34 0.38
C ARG A 11 31.62 -6.57 -0.10
N ASP A 12 31.12 -7.76 0.16
CA ASP A 12 31.81 -9.04 -0.14
C ASP A 12 31.74 -9.44 -1.62
N GLY A 13 31.17 -8.59 -2.49
CA GLY A 13 30.99 -8.87 -3.91
C GLY A 13 29.76 -9.73 -4.21
N SER A 14 28.88 -9.98 -3.25
CA SER A 14 27.62 -10.69 -3.47
C SER A 14 26.78 -9.98 -4.53
N THR A 15 26.26 -10.74 -5.48
CA THR A 15 25.30 -10.25 -6.46
C THR A 15 23.89 -10.29 -5.89
N PHE A 16 23.12 -9.26 -6.16
CA PHE A 16 21.71 -9.16 -5.83
C PHE A 16 20.89 -9.06 -7.11
N ASP A 17 19.73 -9.71 -7.13
CA ASP A 17 18.80 -9.67 -8.25
C ASP A 17 18.04 -8.35 -8.30
N LEU A 18 17.80 -7.75 -7.12
CA LEU A 18 17.06 -6.51 -6.99
C LEU A 18 17.64 -5.63 -5.88
N ILE A 19 17.83 -4.35 -6.20
CA ILE A 19 18.17 -3.31 -5.22
C ILE A 19 16.99 -2.36 -5.07
N ILE A 20 16.55 -2.17 -3.83
CA ILE A 20 15.44 -1.30 -3.47
C ILE A 20 15.99 -0.12 -2.66
N ILE A 21 15.70 1.09 -3.09
CA ILE A 21 16.10 2.31 -2.42
C ILE A 21 14.89 2.91 -1.70
N GLY A 22 14.94 2.94 -0.38
CA GLY A 22 13.91 3.44 0.50
C GLY A 22 13.15 2.34 1.25
N GLY A 23 13.16 2.42 2.57
CA GLY A 23 12.54 1.48 3.51
C GLY A 23 11.17 1.92 4.02
N GLY A 24 10.39 2.63 3.20
CA GLY A 24 8.99 2.94 3.49
C GLY A 24 8.05 1.77 3.17
N ALA A 25 6.73 1.98 3.28
CA ALA A 25 5.71 0.96 3.01
C ALA A 25 5.88 0.33 1.62
N THR A 26 6.12 1.15 0.60
CA THR A 26 6.31 0.68 -0.78
C THR A 26 7.57 -0.19 -0.91
N GLY A 27 8.72 0.31 -0.44
CA GLY A 27 9.97 -0.44 -0.55
C GLY A 27 9.95 -1.75 0.24
N CYS A 28 9.38 -1.73 1.43
CA CYS A 28 9.19 -2.95 2.24
C CYS A 28 8.24 -3.95 1.54
N GLY A 29 7.15 -3.46 0.93
CA GLY A 29 6.22 -4.30 0.17
C GLY A 29 6.90 -4.98 -1.02
N ILE A 30 7.66 -4.22 -1.81
CA ILE A 30 8.44 -4.74 -2.95
C ILE A 30 9.47 -5.77 -2.45
N ALA A 31 10.16 -5.49 -1.34
CA ALA A 31 11.15 -6.41 -0.78
C ALA A 31 10.54 -7.75 -0.36
N VAL A 32 9.38 -7.72 0.28
CA VAL A 32 8.66 -8.93 0.67
C VAL A 32 8.21 -9.73 -0.56
N ASP A 33 7.59 -9.08 -1.54
CA ASP A 33 7.13 -9.75 -2.76
C ASP A 33 8.31 -10.38 -3.53
N ALA A 34 9.38 -9.65 -3.74
CA ALA A 34 10.56 -10.15 -4.42
C ALA A 34 11.22 -11.33 -3.66
N ALA A 35 11.35 -11.23 -2.34
CA ALA A 35 11.91 -12.29 -1.52
C ALA A 35 11.04 -13.56 -1.53
N THR A 36 9.72 -13.43 -1.53
CA THR A 36 8.80 -14.58 -1.64
C THR A 36 8.87 -15.27 -3.01
N ARG A 37 9.33 -14.57 -4.03
CA ARG A 37 9.64 -15.14 -5.36
C ARG A 37 11.04 -15.76 -5.45
N GLY A 38 11.81 -15.79 -4.36
CA GLY A 38 13.14 -16.37 -4.29
C GLY A 38 14.26 -15.45 -4.78
N LEU A 39 13.99 -14.17 -5.04
CA LEU A 39 15.01 -13.21 -5.46
C LEU A 39 15.89 -12.78 -4.28
N LYS A 40 17.19 -12.60 -4.56
CA LYS A 40 18.14 -11.98 -3.62
C LYS A 40 17.94 -10.47 -3.63
N VAL A 41 17.40 -9.92 -2.55
CA VAL A 41 17.04 -8.52 -2.46
C VAL A 41 17.99 -7.78 -1.53
N ALA A 42 18.46 -6.60 -1.96
CA ALA A 42 19.10 -5.61 -1.10
C ALA A 42 18.17 -4.40 -0.94
N LEU A 43 17.73 -4.11 0.29
CA LEU A 43 16.98 -2.91 0.60
C LEU A 43 17.85 -1.94 1.39
N ILE A 44 17.96 -0.72 0.87
CA ILE A 44 18.81 0.34 1.42
C ILE A 44 17.92 1.49 1.88
N GLU A 45 18.03 1.87 3.16
CA GLU A 45 17.35 3.01 3.74
C GLU A 45 18.38 4.02 4.25
N LYS A 46 18.14 5.29 3.97
CA LYS A 46 19.04 6.39 4.36
C LYS A 46 19.01 6.61 5.88
N ASN A 47 17.84 6.60 6.46
CA ASN A 47 17.59 6.91 7.86
C ASN A 47 17.08 5.65 8.59
N ASP A 48 15.88 5.74 9.18
CA ASP A 48 15.21 4.59 9.78
C ASP A 48 14.03 4.13 8.91
N PHE A 49 13.63 2.88 9.07
CA PHE A 49 12.50 2.34 8.33
C PHE A 49 11.21 3.13 8.60
N SER A 50 10.48 3.43 7.53
CA SER A 50 9.22 4.16 7.59
C SER A 50 9.30 5.59 8.14
N GLU A 51 10.47 6.17 8.33
CA GLU A 51 10.64 7.51 8.92
C GLU A 51 9.98 8.63 8.10
N GLY A 52 9.87 8.46 6.80
CA GLY A 52 9.25 9.42 5.89
C GLY A 52 7.72 9.39 5.92
N THR A 53 7.11 9.43 4.74
CA THR A 53 5.65 9.48 4.53
C THR A 53 4.91 8.33 5.20
N SER A 54 5.50 7.14 5.25
CA SER A 54 4.84 5.95 5.80
C SER A 54 4.48 6.07 7.29
N SER A 55 5.27 6.78 8.08
CA SER A 55 4.95 7.07 9.49
C SER A 55 4.04 8.29 9.67
N ARG A 56 3.99 9.19 8.69
CA ARG A 56 3.28 10.47 8.75
C ARG A 56 1.94 10.48 8.02
N SER A 57 1.50 9.33 7.53
CA SER A 57 0.18 9.14 6.94
C SER A 57 -0.89 8.94 8.03
N THR A 58 -2.15 9.10 7.69
CA THR A 58 -3.29 8.80 8.58
C THR A 58 -3.47 7.30 8.84
N LYS A 59 -2.79 6.43 8.09
CA LYS A 59 -2.95 4.97 8.07
C LYS A 59 -4.37 4.51 7.73
N LEU A 60 -5.16 5.38 7.13
CA LEU A 60 -6.50 5.03 6.62
C LEU A 60 -6.38 4.58 5.17
N VAL A 61 -6.60 3.28 4.95
CA VAL A 61 -6.62 2.70 3.60
C VAL A 61 -8.05 2.65 3.11
N HIS A 62 -8.34 3.40 2.06
CA HIS A 62 -9.66 3.45 1.44
C HIS A 62 -9.60 3.03 -0.04
N GLY A 63 -10.73 2.63 -0.62
CA GLY A 63 -10.82 2.18 -2.00
C GLY A 63 -10.94 3.31 -3.04
N GLY A 64 -10.72 4.57 -2.66
CA GLY A 64 -10.73 5.68 -3.62
C GLY A 64 -12.12 6.22 -3.97
N VAL A 65 -12.97 6.47 -2.99
CA VAL A 65 -14.36 6.98 -3.19
C VAL A 65 -14.44 8.19 -4.12
N ARG A 66 -13.47 9.12 -4.02
CA ARG A 66 -13.39 10.29 -4.92
C ARG A 66 -13.20 9.88 -6.39
N TYR A 67 -12.38 8.89 -6.65
CA TYR A 67 -12.15 8.38 -8.01
C TYR A 67 -13.38 7.64 -8.54
N LEU A 68 -14.13 6.96 -7.67
CA LEU A 68 -15.39 6.33 -8.04
C LEU A 68 -16.42 7.37 -8.48
N GLU A 69 -16.54 8.47 -7.75
CA GLU A 69 -17.43 9.58 -8.12
C GLU A 69 -17.06 10.14 -9.51
N MET A 70 -15.78 10.35 -9.77
CA MET A 70 -15.32 10.82 -11.09
C MET A 70 -15.57 9.78 -12.18
N ALA A 71 -15.34 8.50 -11.90
CA ALA A 71 -15.61 7.41 -12.84
C ALA A 71 -17.07 7.36 -13.27
N VAL A 72 -17.99 7.50 -12.30
CA VAL A 72 -19.43 7.47 -12.57
C VAL A 72 -19.88 8.73 -13.30
N LYS A 73 -19.51 9.92 -12.81
CA LYS A 73 -19.95 11.20 -13.39
C LYS A 73 -19.41 11.45 -14.81
N LYS A 74 -18.19 10.99 -15.09
CA LYS A 74 -17.51 11.20 -16.36
C LYS A 74 -17.47 9.98 -17.27
N LEU A 75 -18.06 8.85 -16.82
CA LEU A 75 -17.96 7.54 -17.49
C LEU A 75 -16.51 7.13 -17.79
N ASP A 76 -15.60 7.48 -16.87
CA ASP A 76 -14.16 7.27 -17.02
C ASP A 76 -13.77 5.86 -16.56
N LYS A 77 -13.55 5.00 -17.56
CA LYS A 77 -13.16 3.59 -17.34
C LYS A 77 -11.80 3.45 -16.65
N VAL A 78 -10.89 4.41 -16.83
CA VAL A 78 -9.56 4.38 -16.20
C VAL A 78 -9.72 4.58 -14.70
N GLN A 79 -10.50 5.58 -14.28
CA GLN A 79 -10.80 5.84 -12.87
C GLN A 79 -11.55 4.66 -12.24
N TYR A 80 -12.48 4.04 -12.97
CA TYR A 80 -13.18 2.85 -12.48
C TYR A 80 -12.23 1.69 -12.22
N ASN A 81 -11.32 1.39 -13.14
CA ASN A 81 -10.33 0.32 -12.97
C ASN A 81 -9.40 0.62 -11.79
N LEU A 82 -8.95 1.86 -11.64
CA LEU A 82 -8.12 2.28 -10.49
C LEU A 82 -8.81 2.00 -9.14
N VAL A 83 -10.11 2.29 -9.05
CA VAL A 83 -10.90 1.98 -7.84
C VAL A 83 -10.99 0.48 -7.60
N LYS A 84 -11.26 -0.29 -8.66
CA LYS A 84 -11.33 -1.75 -8.59
C LYS A 84 -10.03 -2.36 -8.09
N ASP A 85 -8.90 -1.92 -8.62
CA ASP A 85 -7.57 -2.38 -8.22
C ASP A 85 -7.27 -1.97 -6.76
N GLY A 86 -7.59 -0.72 -6.38
CA GLY A 86 -7.43 -0.25 -5.00
C GLY A 86 -8.26 -1.03 -3.98
N LEU A 87 -9.48 -1.43 -4.34
CA LEU A 87 -10.33 -2.29 -3.49
C LEU A 87 -9.76 -3.70 -3.36
N HIS A 88 -9.22 -4.26 -4.45
CA HIS A 88 -8.55 -5.56 -4.45
C HIS A 88 -7.33 -5.54 -3.53
N GLU A 89 -6.44 -4.56 -3.70
CA GLU A 89 -5.24 -4.37 -2.87
C GLU A 89 -5.58 -4.16 -1.39
N ARG A 90 -6.64 -3.41 -1.08
CA ARG A 90 -7.16 -3.29 0.28
C ARG A 90 -7.56 -4.64 0.86
N GLY A 91 -8.22 -5.47 0.07
CA GLY A 91 -8.58 -6.83 0.46
C GLY A 91 -7.36 -7.70 0.78
N LEU A 92 -6.32 -7.63 -0.05
CA LEU A 92 -5.05 -8.32 0.17
C LEU A 92 -4.34 -7.82 1.44
N LEU A 93 -4.30 -6.51 1.67
CA LEU A 93 -3.73 -5.93 2.88
C LEU A 93 -4.42 -6.46 4.15
N LEU A 94 -5.75 -6.47 4.18
CA LEU A 94 -6.54 -7.00 5.30
C LEU A 94 -6.28 -8.50 5.53
N LYS A 95 -6.01 -9.25 4.48
CA LYS A 95 -5.68 -10.68 4.57
C LYS A 95 -4.25 -10.91 5.07
N ASN A 96 -3.29 -10.19 4.50
CA ASN A 96 -1.86 -10.41 4.74
C ASN A 96 -1.37 -9.78 6.04
N ALA A 97 -1.94 -8.64 6.42
CA ALA A 97 -1.58 -7.88 7.63
C ALA A 97 -2.74 -7.82 8.64
N ARG A 98 -3.44 -8.92 8.85
CA ARG A 98 -4.61 -9.02 9.74
C ARG A 98 -4.33 -8.55 11.17
N HIS A 99 -3.11 -8.71 11.65
CA HIS A 99 -2.67 -8.30 12.98
C HIS A 99 -2.40 -6.79 13.09
N LEU A 100 -2.27 -6.09 11.98
CA LEU A 100 -1.99 -4.64 11.91
C LEU A 100 -3.15 -3.83 11.34
N SER A 101 -3.99 -4.45 10.50
CA SER A 101 -5.06 -3.76 9.78
C SER A 101 -6.44 -4.25 10.24
N ASN A 102 -7.27 -3.30 10.64
CA ASN A 102 -8.64 -3.55 11.11
C ASN A 102 -9.62 -2.77 10.25
N ARG A 103 -10.83 -3.31 10.12
CA ARG A 103 -11.93 -2.56 9.48
C ARG A 103 -12.38 -1.44 10.40
N LEU A 104 -12.43 -0.23 9.88
CA LEU A 104 -12.95 0.93 10.57
C LEU A 104 -14.35 1.23 10.05
N ALA A 105 -15.34 1.17 10.94
CA ALA A 105 -16.69 1.59 10.61
C ALA A 105 -16.76 3.12 10.64
N LEU A 106 -17.24 3.71 9.55
CA LEU A 106 -17.46 5.15 9.42
C LEU A 106 -18.96 5.44 9.38
N VAL A 107 -19.40 6.41 10.14
CA VAL A 107 -20.77 6.92 10.07
C VAL A 107 -20.77 8.12 9.14
N THR A 108 -21.44 7.99 8.00
CA THR A 108 -21.57 9.07 7.02
C THR A 108 -22.98 9.64 7.09
N PRO A 109 -23.15 10.91 7.46
CA PRO A 109 -24.46 11.54 7.42
C PRO A 109 -24.92 11.76 5.99
N LEU A 110 -26.12 11.31 5.67
CA LEU A 110 -26.73 11.49 4.37
C LEU A 110 -27.84 12.56 4.51
N TYR A 111 -27.66 13.67 3.84
CA TYR A 111 -28.63 14.77 3.86
C TYR A 111 -29.60 14.74 2.68
N LYS A 112 -29.25 14.02 1.61
CA LYS A 112 -30.06 13.92 0.40
C LYS A 112 -30.16 12.48 -0.05
N TRP A 113 -31.32 12.09 -0.50
CA TRP A 113 -31.59 10.74 -1.04
C TRP A 113 -30.66 10.35 -2.19
N PHE A 114 -30.23 11.31 -2.99
CA PHE A 114 -29.32 11.09 -4.12
C PHE A 114 -27.89 10.73 -3.71
N ASP A 115 -27.50 10.94 -2.45
CA ASP A 115 -26.15 10.62 -1.95
C ASP A 115 -26.03 9.14 -1.56
N VAL A 116 -27.16 8.44 -1.39
CA VAL A 116 -27.21 7.03 -0.94
C VAL A 116 -26.43 6.08 -1.85
N PRO A 117 -26.58 6.12 -3.20
CA PRO A 117 -25.84 5.22 -4.08
C PRO A 117 -24.32 5.37 -3.99
N TYR A 118 -23.84 6.59 -3.77
CA TYR A 118 -22.39 6.87 -3.68
C TYR A 118 -21.77 6.31 -2.40
N VAL A 119 -22.51 6.32 -1.32
CA VAL A 119 -22.04 5.76 -0.03
C VAL A 119 -21.97 4.24 -0.09
N PHE A 120 -23.00 3.60 -0.65
CA PHE A 120 -23.02 2.14 -0.78
C PHE A 120 -21.98 1.61 -1.80
N ALA A 121 -21.66 2.38 -2.84
CA ALA A 121 -20.65 1.99 -3.82
C ALA A 121 -19.19 2.17 -3.31
N GLY A 122 -19.00 2.98 -2.27
CA GLY A 122 -17.67 3.28 -1.71
C GLY A 122 -17.27 2.48 -0.48
N LEU A 123 -18.19 1.72 0.09
CA LEU A 123 -17.98 0.83 1.24
C LEU A 123 -17.64 -0.59 0.78
#